data_92d33224edee4df474df421f75d7df05
#
_entry.id   92d33224edee4df474df421f75d7df05
#
_cell.length_a   1.000
_cell.length_b   1.000
_cell.length_c   1.000
_cell.angle_alpha   90.00
_cell.angle_beta   90.00
_cell.angle_gamma   90.00
#
_symmetry.space_group_name_H-M   'P 1'
#
loop_
_entity.id
_entity.type
_entity.pdbx_description
1 polymer ?
#
loop_
_entity_poly.entity_id
_entity_poly.type
_entity_poly.pdbx_seq_one_letter_code
_entity_poly.pdbx_strand_id
1 'polypeptide(L)'
;MRARPRRSISPCPLCRSSDDVAPGKRDDPAEANSRALALSGYRIMWLFVLFDLPVGTKKERKAATKFRHALLSLGFEMSQFSVYLKFCAGKEQVESLERKVEEAIPVSGKVHLVAITDRQYENIRTFRGKKREPTPKMPDQLALF
;
A
#
# COMPACT_ATOMS: atom_id res chain seq x y z
N MET A 1 18.13 -62.87 -52.05
CA MET A 1 19.00 -61.70 -51.82
C MET A 1 18.66 -61.08 -50.44
N ARG A 2 19.52 -61.29 -49.46
CA ARG A 2 19.29 -60.82 -48.07
C ARG A 2 20.11 -59.57 -47.83
N ALA A 3 19.45 -58.42 -47.56
CA ALA A 3 20.08 -57.18 -47.20
C ALA A 3 20.54 -57.20 -45.72
N ARG A 4 21.80 -56.82 -45.47
CA ARG A 4 22.39 -56.76 -44.11
C ARG A 4 22.00 -55.50 -43.42
N PRO A 5 21.74 -55.49 -42.11
CA PRO A 5 21.45 -54.27 -41.35
C PRO A 5 22.74 -53.46 -41.10
N ARG A 6 22.63 -52.14 -41.24
CA ARG A 6 23.70 -51.17 -40.90
C ARG A 6 23.84 -51.06 -39.39
N ARG A 7 25.07 -51.20 -38.89
CA ARG A 7 25.43 -51.02 -37.51
C ARG A 7 25.37 -49.52 -37.21
N SER A 8 24.61 -49.16 -36.19
CA SER A 8 24.60 -47.84 -35.58
C SER A 8 25.91 -47.60 -34.83
N ILE A 9 26.63 -46.54 -35.19
CA ILE A 9 27.83 -46.10 -34.50
C ILE A 9 27.37 -45.19 -33.34
N SER A 10 27.63 -45.63 -32.13
CA SER A 10 27.41 -44.80 -30.91
C SER A 10 28.41 -43.66 -30.85
N PRO A 11 28.02 -42.43 -30.53
CA PRO A 11 28.95 -41.31 -30.38
C PRO A 11 29.75 -41.43 -29.10
N CYS A 12 31.04 -41.10 -29.20
CA CYS A 12 32.05 -41.14 -28.16
C CYS A 12 31.72 -40.15 -27.01
N PRO A 13 31.87 -40.53 -25.71
CA PRO A 13 31.48 -39.69 -24.57
C PRO A 13 32.51 -38.60 -24.19
N LEU A 14 33.47 -38.28 -25.03
CA LEU A 14 34.59 -37.38 -24.68
C LEU A 14 34.65 -36.06 -25.49
N CYS A 15 33.67 -35.74 -26.32
CA CYS A 15 33.58 -34.41 -26.94
C CYS A 15 32.58 -33.55 -26.21
N ARG A 16 32.96 -33.03 -25.02
CA ARG A 16 32.33 -31.83 -24.46
C ARG A 16 32.93 -30.60 -25.11
N SER A 17 32.24 -30.06 -26.09
CA SER A 17 32.49 -28.71 -26.57
C SER A 17 32.03 -27.72 -25.47
N SER A 18 33.00 -26.99 -24.99
CA SER A 18 32.89 -25.89 -24.03
C SER A 18 32.39 -24.65 -24.76
N ASP A 19 31.13 -24.49 -25.04
CA ASP A 19 30.59 -23.21 -25.54
C ASP A 19 29.07 -23.13 -25.32
N ASP A 20 28.65 -23.21 -24.04
CA ASP A 20 27.34 -22.74 -23.61
C ASP A 20 27.46 -22.03 -22.25
N VAL A 21 28.24 -20.96 -22.24
CA VAL A 21 28.10 -19.94 -21.20
C VAL A 21 26.95 -19.05 -21.62
N ALA A 22 25.77 -19.33 -21.09
CA ALA A 22 24.66 -18.41 -21.15
C ALA A 22 25.11 -17.04 -20.65
N PRO A 23 24.80 -15.92 -21.32
CA PRO A 23 25.17 -14.58 -20.86
C PRO A 23 24.45 -14.34 -19.55
N GLY A 24 25.23 -14.24 -18.47
CA GLY A 24 24.76 -13.84 -17.15
C GLY A 24 23.95 -12.56 -17.29
N LYS A 25 22.69 -12.62 -16.91
CA LYS A 25 21.82 -11.47 -16.75
C LYS A 25 22.58 -10.46 -15.89
N ARG A 26 23.04 -9.40 -16.51
CA ARG A 26 23.59 -8.25 -15.77
C ARG A 26 22.42 -7.69 -14.99
N ASP A 27 22.44 -7.90 -13.67
CA ASP A 27 21.50 -7.26 -12.77
C ASP A 27 21.79 -5.76 -12.82
N ASP A 28 20.95 -5.02 -13.53
CA ASP A 28 21.05 -3.58 -13.59
C ASP A 28 20.87 -3.00 -12.17
N PRO A 29 21.76 -2.11 -11.73
CA PRO A 29 21.68 -1.53 -10.37
C PRO A 29 20.36 -0.80 -10.10
N ALA A 30 19.65 -0.39 -11.16
CA ALA A 30 18.31 0.19 -11.07
C ALA A 30 17.25 -0.84 -10.67
N GLU A 31 17.33 -2.11 -11.15
CA GLU A 31 16.42 -3.18 -10.73
C GLU A 31 16.69 -3.67 -9.31
N ALA A 32 17.96 -3.73 -8.90
CA ALA A 32 18.34 -4.07 -7.54
C ALA A 32 17.84 -3.03 -6.53
N ASN A 33 17.92 -1.75 -6.87
CA ASN A 33 17.41 -0.66 -6.04
C ASN A 33 15.87 -0.66 -5.99
N SER A 34 15.20 -0.96 -7.10
CA SER A 34 13.75 -1.13 -7.15
C SER A 34 13.27 -2.31 -6.30
N ARG A 35 14.00 -3.44 -6.28
CA ARG A 35 13.70 -4.59 -5.42
C ARG A 35 13.99 -4.30 -3.94
N ALA A 36 15.05 -3.59 -3.62
CA ALA A 36 15.36 -3.17 -2.25
C ALA A 36 14.28 -2.24 -1.68
N LEU A 37 13.76 -1.31 -2.49
CA LEU A 37 12.62 -0.46 -2.14
C LEU A 37 11.30 -1.25 -2.03
N ALA A 38 11.13 -2.33 -2.79
CA ALA A 38 9.97 -3.22 -2.69
C ALA A 38 10.02 -4.13 -1.46
N LEU A 39 11.22 -4.42 -0.94
CA LEU A 39 11.46 -5.25 0.25
C LEU A 39 11.49 -4.43 1.56
N SER A 40 11.66 -3.11 1.49
CA SER A 40 11.48 -2.28 2.67
C SER A 40 9.99 -2.26 3.03
N GLY A 41 9.61 -2.83 4.17
CA GLY A 41 8.25 -2.81 4.72
C GLY A 41 7.71 -1.41 5.05
N TYR A 42 8.45 -0.38 4.68
CA TYR A 42 8.12 1.04 4.77
C TYR A 42 7.37 1.51 3.53
N ARG A 43 6.21 0.89 3.27
CA ARG A 43 5.26 1.52 2.34
C ARG A 43 4.50 2.57 3.12
N ILE A 44 4.75 3.81 2.80
CA ILE A 44 3.95 4.95 3.24
C ILE A 44 2.49 4.67 2.90
N MET A 45 1.63 4.80 3.89
CA MET A 45 0.21 4.53 3.78
C MET A 45 -0.61 5.68 4.36
N TRP A 46 -1.82 5.78 3.88
CA TRP A 46 -2.83 6.70 4.39
C TRP A 46 -4.00 5.91 4.93
N LEU A 47 -4.41 6.22 6.15
CA LEU A 47 -5.59 5.63 6.76
C LEU A 47 -6.72 6.64 6.75
N PHE A 48 -7.82 6.29 6.07
CA PHE A 48 -9.05 7.04 6.03
C PHE A 48 -10.06 6.43 6.98
N VAL A 49 -10.76 7.30 7.69
CA VAL A 49 -11.91 6.96 8.52
C VAL A 49 -13.11 7.70 7.97
N LEU A 50 -14.04 6.96 7.38
CA LEU A 50 -15.30 7.48 6.87
C LEU A 50 -16.41 7.00 7.78
N PHE A 51 -17.28 7.88 8.24
CA PHE A 51 -18.35 7.47 9.14
C PHE A 51 -19.67 8.18 8.86
N ASP A 52 -20.73 7.45 9.12
CA ASP A 52 -22.10 7.95 9.15
C ASP A 52 -22.71 7.61 10.51
N LEU A 53 -22.77 8.60 11.37
CA LEU A 53 -23.26 8.46 12.75
C LEU A 53 -24.59 9.19 12.93
N PRO A 54 -25.57 8.55 13.57
CA PRO A 54 -26.85 9.19 13.84
C PRO A 54 -26.66 10.37 14.80
N VAL A 55 -27.41 11.43 14.57
CA VAL A 55 -27.37 12.70 15.36
C VAL A 55 -28.76 13.14 15.82
N GLY A 56 -29.76 12.25 15.78
CA GLY A 56 -31.15 12.55 16.13
C GLY A 56 -31.31 12.90 17.62
N THR A 57 -30.75 12.08 18.50
CA THR A 57 -30.86 12.26 19.95
C THR A 57 -29.67 12.98 20.57
N LYS A 58 -29.85 13.54 21.77
CA LYS A 58 -28.74 14.15 22.53
C LYS A 58 -27.61 13.14 22.83
N LYS A 59 -27.98 11.87 23.09
CA LYS A 59 -27.00 10.79 23.34
C LYS A 59 -26.17 10.49 22.11
N GLU A 60 -26.80 10.38 20.95
CA GLU A 60 -26.13 10.12 19.68
C GLU A 60 -25.18 11.27 19.29
N ARG A 61 -25.63 12.50 19.43
CA ARG A 61 -24.78 13.69 19.19
C ARG A 61 -23.55 13.70 20.10
N LYS A 62 -23.72 13.38 21.39
CA LYS A 62 -22.61 13.29 22.34
C LYS A 62 -21.64 12.15 21.95
N ALA A 63 -22.16 11.00 21.54
CA ALA A 63 -21.35 9.86 21.07
C ALA A 63 -20.56 10.22 19.79
N ALA A 64 -21.22 10.83 18.82
CA ALA A 64 -20.57 11.29 17.58
C ALA A 64 -19.47 12.34 17.86
N THR A 65 -19.74 13.29 18.77
CA THR A 65 -18.73 14.28 19.18
C THR A 65 -17.55 13.61 19.88
N LYS A 66 -17.82 12.66 20.80
CA LYS A 66 -16.76 11.90 21.49
C LYS A 66 -15.89 11.13 20.50
N PHE A 67 -16.48 10.51 19.50
CA PHE A 67 -15.75 9.79 18.46
C PHE A 67 -14.85 10.71 17.63
N ARG A 68 -15.37 11.89 17.22
CA ARG A 68 -14.56 12.90 16.51
C ARG A 68 -13.36 13.37 17.35
N HIS A 69 -13.58 13.63 18.64
CA HIS A 69 -12.47 14.01 19.54
C HIS A 69 -11.45 12.88 19.70
N ALA A 70 -11.89 11.62 19.75
CA ALA A 70 -11.00 10.47 19.80
C ALA A 70 -10.14 10.38 18.53
N LEU A 71 -10.69 10.61 17.33
CA LEU A 71 -9.93 10.65 16.09
C LEU A 71 -8.89 11.77 16.09
N LEU A 72 -9.28 12.97 16.52
CA LEU A 72 -8.34 14.11 16.62
C LEU A 72 -7.22 13.83 17.63
N SER A 73 -7.53 13.22 18.78
CA SER A 73 -6.51 12.86 19.79
C SER A 73 -5.55 11.76 19.29
N LEU A 74 -6.00 10.90 18.38
CA LEU A 74 -5.15 9.93 17.69
C LEU A 74 -4.31 10.56 16.56
N GLY A 75 -4.47 11.86 16.30
CA GLY A 75 -3.74 12.62 15.30
C GLY A 75 -4.28 12.46 13.88
N PHE A 76 -5.56 12.16 13.72
CA PHE A 76 -6.23 12.26 12.43
C PHE A 76 -6.57 13.71 12.10
N GLU A 77 -6.51 14.06 10.84
CA GLU A 77 -6.91 15.37 10.32
C GLU A 77 -8.27 15.24 9.62
N MET A 78 -9.12 16.25 9.80
CA MET A 78 -10.43 16.29 9.16
C MET A 78 -10.28 16.79 7.71
N SER A 79 -10.55 15.92 6.75
CA SER A 79 -10.61 16.29 5.33
C SER A 79 -11.99 16.79 4.92
N GLN A 80 -13.04 16.12 5.40
CA GLN A 80 -14.44 16.47 5.18
C GLN A 80 -15.24 16.15 6.47
N PHE A 81 -16.50 16.62 6.56
CA PHE A 81 -17.31 16.50 7.78
C PHE A 81 -17.39 15.10 8.40
N SER A 82 -17.34 14.06 7.63
CA SER A 82 -17.38 12.68 8.12
C SER A 82 -16.22 11.86 7.57
N VAL A 83 -15.13 12.52 7.14
CA VAL A 83 -13.94 11.91 6.58
C VAL A 83 -12.70 12.45 7.27
N TYR A 84 -12.02 11.56 7.95
CA TYR A 84 -10.75 11.85 8.62
C TYR A 84 -9.65 11.03 7.98
N LEU A 85 -8.46 11.58 7.91
CA LEU A 85 -7.30 10.90 7.34
C LEU A 85 -6.08 11.07 8.23
N LYS A 86 -5.18 10.09 8.14
CA LYS A 86 -3.90 10.13 8.83
C LYS A 86 -2.82 9.47 7.98
N PHE A 87 -1.66 10.13 7.95
CA PHE A 87 -0.44 9.57 7.39
C PHE A 87 0.13 8.49 8.31
N CYS A 88 0.56 7.38 7.72
CA CYS A 88 1.16 6.23 8.40
C CYS A 88 2.46 5.83 7.72
N ALA A 89 3.53 5.68 8.50
CA ALA A 89 4.84 5.30 7.97
C ALA A 89 4.89 3.86 7.46
N GLY A 90 3.94 3.00 7.85
CA GLY A 90 3.89 1.61 7.42
C GLY A 90 2.62 0.88 7.85
N LYS A 91 2.50 -0.37 7.40
CA LYS A 91 1.33 -1.22 7.65
C LYS A 91 1.10 -1.49 9.14
N GLU A 92 2.16 -1.69 9.92
CA GLU A 92 2.08 -1.93 11.36
C GLU A 92 1.43 -0.77 12.12
N GLN A 93 1.75 0.46 11.69
CA GLN A 93 1.14 1.66 12.25
C GLN A 93 -0.34 1.75 11.90
N VAL A 94 -0.72 1.37 10.67
CA VAL A 94 -2.12 1.30 10.24
C VAL A 94 -2.88 0.33 11.14
N GLU A 95 -2.42 -0.91 11.30
CA GLU A 95 -3.06 -1.94 12.12
C GLU A 95 -3.21 -1.51 13.60
N SER A 96 -2.18 -0.85 14.13
CA SER A 96 -2.23 -0.30 15.50
C SER A 96 -3.28 0.81 15.64
N LEU A 97 -3.42 1.66 14.63
CA LEU A 97 -4.42 2.73 14.63
C LEU A 97 -5.84 2.20 14.41
N GLU A 98 -6.02 1.20 13.54
CA GLU A 98 -7.31 0.54 13.32
C GLU A 98 -7.88 0.01 14.64
N ARG A 99 -7.09 -0.72 15.45
CA ARG A 99 -7.50 -1.22 16.77
C ARG A 99 -7.93 -0.08 17.70
N LYS A 100 -7.17 1.01 17.74
CA LYS A 100 -7.51 2.17 18.59
C LYS A 100 -8.78 2.88 18.14
N VAL A 101 -9.03 2.93 16.83
CA VAL A 101 -10.26 3.48 16.28
C VAL A 101 -11.43 2.57 16.58
N GLU A 102 -11.28 1.24 16.44
CA GLU A 102 -12.30 0.24 16.78
C GLU A 102 -12.78 0.37 18.23
N GLU A 103 -11.87 0.57 19.17
CA GLU A 103 -12.20 0.79 20.59
C GLU A 103 -13.03 2.07 20.83
N ALA A 104 -12.90 3.06 19.96
CA ALA A 104 -13.58 4.33 20.06
C ALA A 104 -14.93 4.37 19.32
N ILE A 105 -15.24 3.36 18.49
CA ILE A 105 -16.46 3.32 17.67
C ILE A 105 -17.72 3.32 18.58
N PRO A 106 -18.70 4.20 18.32
CA PRO A 106 -19.95 4.19 19.06
C PRO A 106 -20.82 2.98 18.69
N VAL A 107 -21.76 2.63 19.56
CA VAL A 107 -22.67 1.48 19.39
C VAL A 107 -23.56 1.61 18.15
N SER A 108 -23.85 2.84 17.71
CA SER A 108 -24.77 3.12 16.60
C SER A 108 -24.02 3.85 15.46
N GLY A 109 -24.34 3.49 14.23
CA GLY A 109 -23.80 4.09 13.02
C GLY A 109 -22.89 3.16 12.23
N LYS A 110 -22.33 3.66 11.13
CA LYS A 110 -21.38 2.94 10.28
C LYS A 110 -20.05 3.67 10.27
N VAL A 111 -18.97 2.91 10.38
CA VAL A 111 -17.61 3.41 10.24
C VAL A 111 -16.86 2.53 9.25
N HIS A 112 -16.21 3.14 8.28
CA HIS A 112 -15.36 2.46 7.31
C HIS A 112 -13.93 2.90 7.51
N LEU A 113 -13.02 1.95 7.62
CA LEU A 113 -11.58 2.15 7.64
C LEU A 113 -11.03 1.76 6.27
N VAL A 114 -10.33 2.65 5.61
CA VAL A 114 -9.75 2.42 4.29
C VAL A 114 -8.28 2.77 4.32
N ALA A 115 -7.44 1.77 4.23
CA ALA A 115 -6.00 1.95 4.11
C ALA A 115 -5.60 1.97 2.63
N ILE A 116 -4.93 3.02 2.21
CA ILE A 116 -4.43 3.18 0.85
C ILE A 116 -2.94 3.50 0.86
N THR A 117 -2.26 3.13 -0.21
CA THR A 117 -0.85 3.48 -0.41
C THR A 117 -0.73 4.94 -0.84
N ASP A 118 0.45 5.52 -0.63
CA ASP A 118 0.75 6.90 -1.05
C ASP A 118 0.48 7.13 -2.54
N ARG A 119 0.87 6.20 -3.39
CA ARG A 119 0.59 6.24 -4.83
C ARG A 119 -0.91 6.28 -5.17
N GLN A 120 -1.74 5.59 -4.38
CA GLN A 120 -3.20 5.65 -4.55
C GLN A 120 -3.74 6.99 -4.07
N TYR A 121 -3.17 7.54 -2.99
CA TYR A 121 -3.52 8.85 -2.46
C TYR A 121 -3.23 9.97 -3.47
N GLU A 122 -2.07 9.97 -4.11
CA GLU A 122 -1.71 10.93 -5.16
C GLU A 122 -2.68 10.92 -6.35
N ASN A 123 -3.30 9.77 -6.64
CA ASN A 123 -4.27 9.62 -7.72
C ASN A 123 -5.69 10.09 -7.35
N ILE A 124 -5.93 10.48 -6.09
CA ILE A 124 -7.23 11.01 -5.67
C ILE A 124 -7.49 12.34 -6.36
N ARG A 125 -8.64 12.46 -6.99
CA ARG A 125 -9.09 13.71 -7.63
C ARG A 125 -10.07 14.41 -6.72
N THR A 126 -9.70 15.60 -6.26
CA THR A 126 -10.54 16.42 -5.39
C THR A 126 -11.18 17.54 -6.20
N PHE A 127 -12.48 17.71 -6.02
CA PHE A 127 -13.25 18.79 -6.65
C PHE A 127 -13.99 19.58 -5.58
N ARG A 128 -13.88 20.90 -5.65
CA ARG A 128 -14.70 21.82 -4.86
C ARG A 128 -15.67 22.55 -5.80
N GLY A 129 -16.93 22.14 -5.78
CA GLY A 129 -17.90 22.52 -6.80
C GLY A 129 -17.49 21.98 -8.17
N LYS A 130 -17.42 22.83 -9.19
CA LYS A 130 -16.95 22.44 -10.54
C LYS A 130 -15.43 22.57 -10.73
N LYS A 131 -14.71 23.14 -9.75
CA LYS A 131 -13.28 23.41 -9.84
C LYS A 131 -12.50 22.27 -9.23
N ARG A 132 -11.52 21.74 -9.98
CA ARG A 132 -10.59 20.72 -9.49
C ARG A 132 -9.56 21.37 -8.54
N GLU A 133 -9.38 20.80 -7.36
CA GLU A 133 -8.32 21.20 -6.44
C GLU A 133 -7.05 20.35 -6.68
N PRO A 134 -5.87 20.93 -6.48
CA PRO A 134 -4.64 20.15 -6.47
C PRO A 134 -4.64 19.18 -5.29
N THR A 135 -4.18 17.96 -5.51
CA THR A 135 -4.02 16.97 -4.43
C THR A 135 -2.97 17.51 -3.43
N PRO A 136 -3.23 17.46 -2.12
CA PRO A 136 -2.23 17.83 -1.13
C PRO A 136 -0.97 16.99 -1.34
N LYS A 137 0.16 17.66 -1.52
CA LYS A 137 1.45 16.98 -1.61
C LYS A 137 1.85 16.51 -0.22
N MET A 138 2.50 15.36 -0.17
CA MET A 138 3.15 14.85 1.02
C MET A 138 4.17 15.89 1.53
N PRO A 139 4.28 16.11 2.86
CA PRO A 139 5.35 16.93 3.39
C PRO A 139 6.69 16.36 2.92
N ASP A 140 7.55 17.21 2.38
CA ASP A 140 8.88 16.81 1.96
C ASP A 140 9.60 16.15 3.15
N GLN A 141 9.95 14.89 3.01
CA GLN A 141 10.80 14.24 3.99
C GLN A 141 12.17 14.91 3.91
N LEU A 142 12.49 15.73 4.90
CA LEU A 142 13.85 16.20 5.09
C LEU A 142 14.71 14.97 5.38
N ALA A 143 15.48 14.53 4.40
CA ALA A 143 16.52 13.56 4.60
C ALA A 143 17.56 14.20 5.51
N LEU A 144 17.54 13.85 6.78
CA LEU A 144 18.60 14.16 7.72
C LEU A 144 19.77 13.22 7.39
N PHE A 145 20.78 13.77 6.75
CA PHE A 145 22.10 13.15 6.58
C PHE A 145 22.96 13.50 7.77
#